data_139d63b3e4516baed77d63284084a4f1
#
_entry.id   139d63b3e4516baed77d63284084a4f1
#
_cell.length_a   1.000
_cell.length_b   1.000
_cell.length_c   1.000
_cell.angle_alpha   90.00
_cell.angle_beta   90.00
_cell.angle_gamma   90.00
#
_symmetry.space_group_name_H-M   'P 1'
#
loop_
_entity.id
_entity.type
_entity.pdbx_description
1 polymer ?
#
loop_
_entity_poly.entity_id
_entity_poly.type
_entity_poly.pdbx_seq_one_letter_code
_entity_poly.pdbx_strand_id
1 'polypeptide(L)'
;MAKLFESEFHKGVMVAVIEAGDYQYQVLAPLFNDYGYGFVAPDQKLIFIDGNQHKSIYKIVEAHEVAHIILNHTGIKGPNDEVEADSLAMVLLRKYGYYDEANILIREFKKRHGYSYNHIKNKQNKLKAHAYTNF
;
A
#
# COMPACT_ATOMS: atom_id res chain seq x y z
N MET A 1 -16.03 -12.80 8.47
CA MET A 1 -15.11 -13.71 7.75
C MET A 1 -14.12 -12.91 6.92
N ALA A 2 -12.86 -13.30 6.92
CA ALA A 2 -11.84 -12.62 6.14
C ALA A 2 -12.16 -12.70 4.64
N LYS A 3 -11.93 -11.60 3.93
CA LYS A 3 -12.04 -11.56 2.47
C LYS A 3 -10.66 -11.80 1.88
N LEU A 4 -10.57 -12.74 0.95
CA LEU A 4 -9.32 -13.08 0.26
C LEU A 4 -9.52 -12.92 -1.24
N PHE A 5 -8.65 -12.13 -1.89
CA PHE A 5 -8.73 -11.92 -3.34
C PHE A 5 -7.34 -11.65 -3.90
N GLU A 6 -7.19 -11.82 -5.21
CA GLU A 6 -5.95 -11.45 -5.89
C GLU A 6 -5.89 -9.95 -6.10
N SER A 7 -4.73 -9.34 -5.86
CA SER A 7 -4.55 -7.90 -6.09
C SER A 7 -4.67 -7.58 -7.57
N GLU A 8 -5.45 -6.55 -7.89
CA GLU A 8 -5.53 -6.05 -9.27
C GLU A 8 -4.30 -5.23 -9.67
N PHE A 9 -3.47 -4.80 -8.71
CA PHE A 9 -2.26 -4.02 -8.98
C PHE A 9 -1.05 -4.89 -9.30
N HIS A 10 -1.07 -6.16 -8.91
CA HIS A 10 0.08 -7.04 -9.13
C HIS A 10 -0.37 -8.50 -9.13
N LYS A 11 -0.33 -9.12 -10.29
CA LYS A 11 -0.72 -10.52 -10.46
C LYS A 11 0.15 -11.42 -9.58
N GLY A 12 -0.49 -12.41 -8.94
CA GLY A 12 0.19 -13.37 -8.06
C GLY A 12 0.29 -12.93 -6.61
N VAL A 13 -0.12 -11.70 -6.29
CA VAL A 13 -0.16 -11.21 -4.91
C VAL A 13 -1.61 -11.28 -4.41
N MET A 14 -1.81 -11.97 -3.29
CA MET A 14 -3.12 -12.08 -2.66
C MET A 14 -3.30 -11.01 -1.59
N VAL A 15 -4.54 -10.61 -1.38
CA VAL A 15 -4.92 -9.62 -0.36
C VAL A 15 -5.93 -10.26 0.57
N ALA A 16 -5.66 -10.18 1.87
CA ALA A 16 -6.58 -10.64 2.91
C ALA A 16 -7.02 -9.43 3.75
N VAL A 17 -8.31 -9.11 3.69
CA VAL A 17 -8.91 -8.06 4.53
C VAL A 17 -9.49 -8.74 5.77
N ILE A 18 -8.96 -8.40 6.94
CA ILE A 18 -9.27 -9.05 8.22
C ILE A 18 -10.05 -8.08 9.09
N GLU A 19 -11.26 -8.44 9.48
CA GLU A 19 -12.15 -7.62 10.32
C GLU A 19 -12.12 -8.08 11.77
N ALA A 20 -12.55 -7.21 12.70
CA ALA A 20 -12.51 -7.49 14.14
C ALA A 20 -13.27 -8.75 14.53
N GLY A 21 -14.34 -9.08 13.79
CA GLY A 21 -15.14 -10.29 14.02
C GLY A 21 -14.50 -11.56 13.50
N ASP A 22 -13.41 -11.47 12.75
CA ASP A 22 -12.75 -12.62 12.19
C ASP A 22 -11.85 -13.28 13.23
N TYR A 23 -11.80 -14.59 13.21
CA TYR A 23 -10.96 -15.37 14.12
C TYR A 23 -9.49 -14.94 14.08
N GLN A 24 -8.98 -14.64 12.88
CA GLN A 24 -7.59 -14.26 12.67
C GLN A 24 -7.22 -12.89 13.22
N TYR A 25 -8.21 -12.02 13.47
CA TYR A 25 -7.93 -10.65 13.89
C TYR A 25 -7.17 -10.59 15.22
N GLN A 26 -7.50 -11.46 16.17
CA GLN A 26 -6.84 -11.47 17.47
C GLN A 26 -5.33 -11.72 17.36
N VAL A 27 -4.94 -12.56 16.41
CA VAL A 27 -3.54 -12.88 16.17
C VAL A 27 -2.84 -11.76 15.41
N LEU A 28 -3.53 -11.11 14.46
CA LEU A 28 -2.95 -10.12 13.56
C LEU A 28 -3.02 -8.69 14.10
N ALA A 29 -3.90 -8.41 15.06
CA ALA A 29 -4.08 -7.05 15.58
C ALA A 29 -2.78 -6.40 16.07
N PRO A 30 -1.89 -7.09 16.82
CA PRO A 30 -0.61 -6.50 17.21
C PRO A 30 0.25 -6.08 16.03
N LEU A 31 0.21 -6.84 14.93
CA LEU A 31 0.96 -6.51 13.72
C LEU A 31 0.39 -5.27 13.04
N PHE A 32 -0.94 -5.10 13.01
CA PHE A 32 -1.54 -3.87 12.51
C PHE A 32 -1.15 -2.67 13.35
N ASN A 33 -1.05 -2.82 14.66
CA ASN A 33 -0.59 -1.74 15.53
C ASN A 33 0.87 -1.35 15.25
N ASP A 34 1.73 -2.33 14.93
CA ASP A 34 3.15 -2.09 14.68
C ASP A 34 3.40 -1.57 13.27
N TYR A 35 2.66 -2.08 12.26
CA TYR A 35 2.89 -1.79 10.84
C TYR A 35 1.85 -0.87 10.21
N GLY A 36 0.86 -0.40 10.97
CA GLY A 36 -0.21 0.46 10.46
C GLY A 36 -1.38 -0.35 9.93
N TYR A 37 -2.06 0.17 8.90
CA TYR A 37 -3.32 -0.40 8.41
C TYR A 37 -3.13 -1.64 7.55
N GLY A 38 -1.91 -1.96 7.19
CA GLY A 38 -1.60 -3.14 6.39
C GLY A 38 -0.14 -3.50 6.45
N PHE A 39 0.17 -4.71 6.04
CA PHE A 39 1.56 -5.17 5.95
C PHE A 39 1.66 -6.33 4.96
N VAL A 40 2.88 -6.58 4.50
CA VAL A 40 3.20 -7.67 3.57
C VAL A 40 3.73 -8.86 4.36
N ALA A 41 3.23 -10.06 4.04
CA ALA A 41 3.78 -11.29 4.60
C ALA A 41 5.24 -11.50 4.14
N PRO A 42 6.07 -12.24 4.90
CA PRO A 42 7.49 -12.39 4.57
C PRO A 42 7.78 -12.97 3.17
N ASP A 43 6.86 -13.78 2.62
CA ASP A 43 7.02 -14.34 1.26
C ASP A 43 6.72 -13.34 0.14
N GLN A 44 6.23 -12.12 0.50
CA GLN A 44 5.86 -11.05 -0.42
C GLN A 44 4.76 -11.43 -1.42
N LYS A 45 3.93 -12.42 -1.07
CA LYS A 45 2.82 -12.89 -1.92
C LYS A 45 1.45 -12.66 -1.28
N LEU A 46 1.42 -12.19 -0.05
CA LEU A 46 0.18 -11.96 0.69
C LEU A 46 0.28 -10.64 1.43
N ILE A 47 -0.75 -9.82 1.25
CA ILE A 47 -0.92 -8.54 1.94
C ILE A 47 -2.07 -8.70 2.93
N PHE A 48 -1.86 -8.28 4.17
CA PHE A 48 -2.92 -8.20 5.17
C PHE A 48 -3.38 -6.76 5.31
N ILE A 49 -4.69 -6.53 5.30
CA ILE A 49 -5.29 -5.21 5.49
C ILE A 49 -6.21 -5.26 6.71
N ASP A 50 -6.09 -4.25 7.58
CA ASP A 50 -6.98 -4.08 8.72
C ASP A 50 -8.35 -3.63 8.21
N GLY A 51 -9.31 -4.56 8.22
CA GLY A 51 -10.66 -4.33 7.71
C GLY A 51 -11.54 -3.45 8.61
N ASN A 52 -11.05 -3.03 9.77
CA ASN A 52 -11.77 -2.08 10.63
C ASN A 52 -11.61 -0.64 10.15
N GLN A 53 -10.79 -0.40 9.14
CA GLN A 53 -10.64 0.92 8.55
C GLN A 53 -11.78 1.22 7.58
N HIS A 54 -11.95 2.50 7.23
CA HIS A 54 -12.94 2.89 6.23
C HIS A 54 -12.62 2.26 4.87
N LYS A 55 -13.65 1.81 4.16
CA LYS A 55 -13.47 1.10 2.88
C LYS A 55 -12.67 1.90 1.85
N SER A 56 -12.77 3.23 1.86
CA SER A 56 -12.00 4.08 0.94
C SER A 56 -10.48 3.94 1.14
N ILE A 57 -10.05 3.46 2.30
CA ILE A 57 -8.64 3.27 2.63
C ILE A 57 -8.11 1.94 2.09
N TYR A 58 -8.95 0.93 1.89
CA TYR A 58 -8.50 -0.40 1.51
C TYR A 58 -7.65 -0.40 0.24
N LYS A 59 -8.09 0.30 -0.80
CA LYS A 59 -7.33 0.36 -2.06
C LYS A 59 -6.04 1.15 -1.92
N ILE A 60 -6.05 2.19 -1.09
CA ILE A 60 -4.83 2.96 -0.79
C ILE A 60 -3.81 2.06 -0.10
N VAL A 61 -4.24 1.32 0.92
CA VAL A 61 -3.36 0.40 1.66
C VAL A 61 -2.85 -0.71 0.74
N GLU A 62 -3.73 -1.30 -0.05
CA GLU A 62 -3.35 -2.33 -1.02
C GLU A 62 -2.28 -1.82 -1.98
N ALA A 63 -2.50 -0.65 -2.59
CA ALA A 63 -1.54 -0.06 -3.53
C ALA A 63 -0.20 0.26 -2.86
N HIS A 64 -0.23 0.76 -1.63
CA HIS A 64 0.98 1.05 -0.86
C HIS A 64 1.79 -0.21 -0.58
N GLU A 65 1.14 -1.28 -0.13
CA GLU A 65 1.83 -2.53 0.16
C GLU A 65 2.33 -3.22 -1.12
N VAL A 66 1.55 -3.18 -2.21
CA VAL A 66 2.02 -3.66 -3.52
C VAL A 66 3.25 -2.87 -3.96
N ALA A 67 3.26 -1.56 -3.73
CA ALA A 67 4.42 -0.73 -4.07
C ALA A 67 5.68 -1.19 -3.34
N HIS A 68 5.57 -1.55 -2.06
CA HIS A 68 6.71 -2.12 -1.32
C HIS A 68 7.22 -3.41 -1.96
N ILE A 69 6.31 -4.26 -2.42
CA ILE A 69 6.67 -5.52 -3.11
C ILE A 69 7.41 -5.22 -4.42
N ILE A 70 6.86 -4.34 -5.24
CA ILE A 70 7.43 -3.97 -6.54
C ILE A 70 8.82 -3.37 -6.38
N LEU A 71 8.98 -2.48 -5.40
CA LEU A 71 10.24 -1.80 -5.13
C LEU A 71 11.22 -2.66 -4.31
N ASN A 72 10.80 -3.87 -3.97
CA ASN A 72 11.60 -4.84 -3.22
C ASN A 72 12.06 -4.30 -1.85
N HIS A 73 11.19 -3.55 -1.19
CA HIS A 73 11.42 -3.12 0.19
C HIS A 73 11.11 -4.29 1.13
N THR A 74 12.11 -4.77 1.85
CA THR A 74 11.96 -5.89 2.78
C THR A 74 12.33 -5.48 4.19
N GLY A 75 11.81 -6.22 5.19
CA GLY A 75 12.07 -5.96 6.60
C GLY A 75 11.47 -4.66 7.10
N ILE A 76 12.17 -3.98 7.99
CA ILE A 76 11.73 -2.70 8.57
C ILE A 76 11.92 -1.60 7.52
N LYS A 77 10.84 -0.85 7.24
CA LYS A 77 10.84 0.21 6.23
C LYS A 77 11.31 1.52 6.84
N GLY A 78 12.27 2.18 6.17
CA GLY A 78 12.69 3.53 6.54
C GLY A 78 11.82 4.61 5.90
N PRO A 79 12.04 5.91 6.27
CA PRO A 79 11.26 7.00 5.71
C PRO A 79 11.31 7.10 4.19
N ASN A 80 12.47 6.85 3.58
CA ASN A 80 12.60 6.87 2.12
C ASN A 80 11.78 5.76 1.46
N ASP A 81 11.74 4.58 2.05
CA ASP A 81 10.94 3.46 1.55
C ASP A 81 9.46 3.80 1.56
N GLU A 82 8.99 4.47 2.61
CA GLU A 82 7.59 4.89 2.73
C GLU A 82 7.23 5.96 1.69
N VAL A 83 8.12 6.93 1.45
CA VAL A 83 7.94 7.96 0.42
C VAL A 83 7.85 7.31 -0.97
N GLU A 84 8.75 6.39 -1.25
CA GLU A 84 8.76 5.69 -2.54
C GLU A 84 7.51 4.84 -2.72
N ALA A 85 7.07 4.15 -1.68
CA ALA A 85 5.86 3.33 -1.73
C ALA A 85 4.62 4.19 -1.97
N ASP A 86 4.47 5.32 -1.27
CA ASP A 86 3.34 6.22 -1.50
C ASP A 86 3.36 6.82 -2.91
N SER A 87 4.54 7.16 -3.42
CA SER A 87 4.70 7.71 -4.76
C SER A 87 4.27 6.71 -5.84
N LEU A 88 4.72 5.46 -5.72
CA LEU A 88 4.32 4.41 -6.65
C LEU A 88 2.85 4.03 -6.47
N ALA A 89 2.35 4.02 -5.23
CA ALA A 89 0.94 3.75 -4.96
C ALA A 89 0.03 4.72 -5.70
N MET A 90 0.38 6.01 -5.75
CA MET A 90 -0.36 7.00 -6.51
C MET A 90 -0.41 6.67 -8.00
N VAL A 91 0.71 6.23 -8.56
CA VAL A 91 0.78 5.82 -9.96
C VAL A 91 -0.14 4.62 -10.21
N LEU A 92 -0.07 3.61 -9.33
CA LEU A 92 -0.90 2.41 -9.45
C LEU A 92 -2.38 2.75 -9.33
N LEU A 93 -2.77 3.55 -8.36
CA LEU A 93 -4.16 3.94 -8.17
C LEU A 93 -4.71 4.64 -9.40
N ARG A 94 -3.97 5.59 -9.98
CA ARG A 94 -4.39 6.29 -11.20
C ARG A 94 -4.46 5.36 -12.40
N LYS A 95 -3.50 4.48 -12.54
CA LYS A 95 -3.46 3.53 -13.66
C LYS A 95 -4.71 2.65 -13.70
N TYR A 96 -5.20 2.26 -12.54
CA TYR A 96 -6.35 1.37 -12.43
C TYR A 96 -7.68 2.10 -12.18
N GLY A 97 -7.69 3.44 -12.31
CA GLY A 97 -8.93 4.22 -12.25
C GLY A 97 -9.39 4.64 -10.86
N TYR A 98 -8.56 4.45 -9.85
CA TYR A 98 -8.87 4.84 -8.46
C TYR A 98 -8.42 6.29 -8.20
N TYR A 99 -9.03 7.24 -8.94
CA TYR A 99 -8.64 8.65 -8.89
C TYR A 99 -8.95 9.31 -7.55
N ASP A 100 -10.08 8.96 -6.93
CA ASP A 100 -10.46 9.52 -5.63
C ASP A 100 -9.45 9.10 -4.55
N GLU A 101 -9.08 7.83 -4.55
CA GLU A 101 -8.09 7.29 -3.62
C GLU A 101 -6.72 7.90 -3.85
N ALA A 102 -6.31 8.09 -5.11
CA ALA A 102 -5.07 8.77 -5.42
C ALA A 102 -5.07 10.20 -4.90
N ASN A 103 -6.19 10.91 -5.04
CA ASN A 103 -6.33 12.29 -4.54
C ASN A 103 -6.27 12.35 -3.01
N ILE A 104 -6.85 11.38 -2.32
CA ILE A 104 -6.74 11.27 -0.86
C ILE A 104 -5.27 11.14 -0.47
N LEU A 105 -4.54 10.25 -1.13
CA LEU A 105 -3.12 10.01 -0.84
C LEU A 105 -2.28 11.27 -1.10
N ILE A 106 -2.55 11.99 -2.18
CA ILE A 106 -1.86 13.26 -2.50
C ILE A 106 -2.09 14.29 -1.39
N ARG A 107 -3.34 14.45 -0.93
CA ARG A 107 -3.65 15.41 0.13
C ARG A 107 -2.96 15.07 1.45
N GLU A 108 -2.84 13.77 1.75
CA GLU A 108 -2.22 13.30 2.99
C GLU A 108 -0.70 13.25 2.91
N PHE A 109 -0.12 13.41 1.73
CA PHE A 109 1.31 13.19 1.50
C PHE A 109 2.19 14.09 2.38
N LYS A 110 1.88 15.39 2.45
CA LYS A 110 2.65 16.33 3.28
C LYS A 110 2.56 15.98 4.76
N LYS A 111 1.38 15.57 5.22
CA LYS A 111 1.15 15.16 6.60
C LYS A 111 1.95 13.91 6.95
N ARG A 112 2.02 12.97 6.00
CA ARG A 112 2.71 11.70 6.20
C ARG A 112 4.24 11.85 6.16
N HIS A 113 4.75 12.72 5.29
CA HIS A 113 6.19 12.78 4.97
C HIS A 113 6.85 14.13 5.22
N GLY A 114 6.10 15.15 5.64
CA GLY A 114 6.64 16.45 5.99
C GLY A 114 6.88 17.41 4.82
N TYR A 115 6.68 16.96 3.57
CA TYR A 115 6.79 17.81 2.39
C TYR A 115 5.74 17.43 1.34
N SER A 116 5.44 18.37 0.43
CA SER A 116 4.35 18.17 -0.52
C SER A 116 4.72 17.18 -1.61
N TYR A 117 3.70 16.56 -2.18
CA TYR A 117 3.85 15.65 -3.32
C TYR A 117 4.59 16.31 -4.49
N ASN A 118 4.28 17.57 -4.78
CA ASN A 118 4.91 18.28 -5.89
C ASN A 118 6.42 18.41 -5.74
N HIS A 119 6.91 18.45 -4.50
CA HIS A 119 8.33 18.56 -4.20
C HIS A 119 9.12 17.34 -4.73
N ILE A 120 8.51 16.17 -4.78
CA ILE A 120 9.17 14.93 -5.20
C ILE A 120 8.68 14.43 -6.57
N LYS A 121 8.01 15.27 -7.33
CA LYS A 121 7.39 14.89 -8.61
C LYS A 121 8.39 14.21 -9.56
N ASN A 122 9.62 14.72 -9.65
CA ASN A 122 10.65 14.13 -10.50
C ASN A 122 11.02 12.72 -10.04
N LYS A 123 11.11 12.52 -8.74
CA LYS A 123 11.40 11.20 -8.16
C LYS A 123 10.25 10.23 -8.45
N GLN A 124 9.01 10.69 -8.34
CA GLN A 124 7.84 9.89 -8.67
C GLN A 124 7.85 9.46 -10.15
N ASN A 125 8.22 10.37 -11.05
CA ASN A 125 8.30 10.06 -12.48
C ASN A 125 9.34 8.97 -12.76
N LYS A 126 10.47 8.98 -12.06
CA LYS A 126 11.47 7.92 -12.16
C LYS A 126 10.91 6.58 -11.67
N LEU A 127 10.21 6.58 -10.55
CA LEU A 127 9.57 5.37 -10.01
C LEU A 127 8.52 4.83 -10.96
N LYS A 128 7.75 5.70 -11.61
CA LYS A 128 6.76 5.32 -12.61
C LYS A 128 7.42 4.57 -13.77
N ALA A 129 8.51 5.10 -14.30
CA ALA A 129 9.25 4.45 -15.38
C ALA A 129 9.78 3.09 -14.94
N HIS A 130 10.37 3.01 -13.75
CA HIS A 130 10.87 1.76 -13.18
C HIS A 130 9.75 0.72 -13.05
N ALA A 131 8.60 1.12 -12.53
CA ALA A 131 7.46 0.21 -12.34
C ALA A 131 6.98 -0.38 -13.67
N TYR A 132 6.93 0.44 -14.72
CA TYR A 132 6.48 -0.04 -16.05
C TYR A 132 7.49 -0.92 -16.74
N THR A 133 8.78 -0.76 -16.46
CA THR A 133 9.82 -1.62 -17.06
C THR A 133 9.98 -2.94 -16.35
N ASN A 134 9.59 -3.04 -15.09
CA ASN A 134 9.77 -4.24 -14.26
C ASN A 134 8.49 -5.06 -14.07
N PHE A 135 7.43 -4.69 -14.78
CA PHE A 135 6.16 -5.43 -14.72
C PHE A 135 6.02 -6.43 -15.86
#